data_b9cd255ab7cf02363d1a7d6d6fcb9f67
#
_entry.id   b9cd255ab7cf02363d1a7d6d6fcb9f67
#
_cell.length_a   1.000
_cell.length_b   1.000
_cell.length_c   1.000
_cell.angle_alpha   90.00
_cell.angle_beta   90.00
_cell.angle_gamma   90.00
#
_symmetry.space_group_name_H-M   'P 1'
#
loop_
_entity.id
_entity.type
_entity.pdbx_description
1 polymer ?
#
loop_
_entity_poly.entity_id
_entity_poly.type
_entity_poly.pdbx_seq_one_letter_code
_entity_poly.pdbx_strand_id
1 'polypeptide(L)'
;MPYPVEQNEKFAAYAHPERLVSTGWLAAAIEDGAVARGELVVVESDEDVLLYETGHIPGAVKIDWHTDLNDEVTRDYIDGAAFARLAASKGISRDSTVVIYGDKSNWWAAYALWVFTLFGHQDVRLLDGGRDKWVAEGRDLTRDKPAPAPGDYPAVDRDDAPIRAFKEDVLAHLGKPLIDVRSLEEYTGQRTHMPAYPEEGALRGGHIPTAASIPWARAAAAD
;
A
#
# COMPACT_ATOMS: atom_id res chain seq x y z
N MET A 1 -11.20 18.10 7.35
CA MET A 1 -11.87 17.83 6.04
C MET A 1 -10.86 17.15 5.14
N PRO A 2 -11.25 16.17 4.32
CA PRO A 2 -10.34 15.51 3.40
C PRO A 2 -9.61 16.53 2.50
N TYR A 3 -8.34 16.26 2.20
CA TYR A 3 -7.57 17.10 1.27
C TYR A 3 -8.13 16.94 -0.16
N PRO A 4 -8.17 17.98 -1.00
CA PRO A 4 -8.82 17.93 -2.31
C PRO A 4 -8.36 16.74 -3.17
N VAL A 5 -9.30 16.13 -3.89
CA VAL A 5 -9.01 15.07 -4.86
C VAL A 5 -8.39 15.69 -6.10
N GLU A 6 -7.32 15.09 -6.62
CA GLU A 6 -6.71 15.51 -7.87
C GLU A 6 -7.66 15.26 -9.05
N GLN A 7 -7.85 16.29 -9.87
CA GLN A 7 -8.54 16.16 -11.15
C GLN A 7 -7.49 15.95 -12.24
N ASN A 8 -7.26 14.69 -12.62
CA ASN A 8 -6.25 14.31 -13.58
C ASN A 8 -6.82 13.39 -14.64
N GLU A 9 -6.75 13.81 -15.91
CA GLU A 9 -7.28 13.05 -17.03
C GLU A 9 -6.61 11.67 -17.18
N LYS A 10 -5.33 11.53 -16.78
CA LYS A 10 -4.61 10.25 -16.75
C LYS A 10 -5.36 9.21 -15.92
N PHE A 11 -6.00 9.64 -14.84
CA PHE A 11 -6.68 8.73 -13.91
C PHE A 11 -8.16 8.49 -14.26
N ALA A 12 -8.73 9.24 -15.18
CA ALA A 12 -10.16 9.19 -15.52
C ALA A 12 -10.63 7.81 -16.03
N ALA A 13 -9.72 6.99 -16.55
CA ALA A 13 -10.01 5.64 -17.03
C ALA A 13 -10.11 4.59 -15.91
N TYR A 14 -9.65 4.89 -14.69
CA TYR A 14 -9.72 3.96 -13.56
C TYR A 14 -11.09 4.03 -12.88
N ALA A 15 -11.50 2.91 -12.27
CA ALA A 15 -12.76 2.83 -11.54
C ALA A 15 -12.78 3.72 -10.28
N HIS A 16 -11.61 3.97 -9.70
CA HIS A 16 -11.41 4.76 -8.48
C HIS A 16 -10.29 5.78 -8.66
N PRO A 17 -10.49 6.80 -9.53
CA PRO A 17 -9.46 7.81 -9.79
C PRO A 17 -9.09 8.62 -8.54
N GLU A 18 -10.02 8.76 -7.58
CA GLU A 18 -9.81 9.43 -6.30
C GLU A 18 -8.77 8.74 -5.40
N ARG A 19 -8.43 7.50 -5.70
CA ARG A 19 -7.41 6.72 -4.99
C ARG A 19 -5.99 6.95 -5.51
N LEU A 20 -5.83 7.78 -6.55
CA LEU A 20 -4.53 8.05 -7.17
C LEU A 20 -4.20 9.55 -7.07
N VAL A 21 -2.90 9.83 -6.88
CA VAL A 21 -2.36 11.18 -6.95
C VAL A 21 -1.05 11.18 -7.71
N SER A 22 -0.81 12.25 -8.48
CA SER A 22 0.46 12.43 -9.19
C SER A 22 1.55 12.97 -8.26
N THR A 23 2.82 12.79 -8.67
CA THR A 23 3.97 13.38 -8.01
C THR A 23 3.89 14.92 -8.00
N GLY A 24 3.34 15.51 -9.06
CA GLY A 24 3.13 16.96 -9.14
C GLY A 24 2.11 17.48 -8.13
N TRP A 25 0.99 16.76 -7.96
CA TRP A 25 -0.01 17.10 -6.97
C TRP A 25 0.56 17.02 -5.54
N LEU A 26 1.30 15.95 -5.24
CA LEU A 26 1.90 15.78 -3.91
C LEU A 26 2.96 16.85 -3.63
N ALA A 27 3.81 17.19 -4.62
CA ALA A 27 4.80 18.25 -4.48
C ALA A 27 4.14 19.60 -4.17
N ALA A 28 3.08 19.96 -4.90
CA ALA A 28 2.32 21.18 -4.64
C ALA A 28 1.69 21.20 -3.24
N ALA A 29 1.18 20.07 -2.76
CA ALA A 29 0.63 19.94 -1.40
C ALA A 29 1.71 20.12 -0.31
N ILE A 30 2.92 19.62 -0.55
CA ILE A 30 4.07 19.81 0.34
C ILE A 30 4.49 21.29 0.36
N GLU A 31 4.63 21.91 -0.81
CA GLU A 31 4.99 23.34 -0.96
C GLU A 31 3.97 24.27 -0.31
N ASP A 32 2.67 23.94 -0.43
CA ASP A 32 1.60 24.68 0.24
C ASP A 32 1.59 24.47 1.76
N GLY A 33 2.38 23.54 2.27
CA GLY A 33 2.50 23.22 3.69
C GLY A 33 1.39 22.34 4.25
N ALA A 34 0.59 21.67 3.40
CA ALA A 34 -0.49 20.78 3.84
C ALA A 34 0.02 19.63 4.73
N VAL A 35 1.19 19.07 4.39
CA VAL A 35 1.84 18.03 5.19
C VAL A 35 2.30 18.58 6.54
N ALA A 36 2.90 19.77 6.56
CA ALA A 36 3.37 20.41 7.80
C ALA A 36 2.20 20.78 8.73
N ARG A 37 1.02 21.11 8.18
CA ARG A 37 -0.20 21.38 8.95
C ARG A 37 -0.96 20.14 9.38
N GLY A 38 -0.54 18.93 8.96
CA GLY A 38 -1.22 17.66 9.25
C GLY A 38 -2.55 17.47 8.49
N GLU A 39 -2.80 18.22 7.44
CA GLU A 39 -3.98 18.08 6.55
C GLU A 39 -3.83 16.88 5.63
N LEU A 40 -2.59 16.53 5.32
CA LEU A 40 -2.17 15.38 4.52
C LEU A 40 -1.05 14.64 5.23
N VAL A 41 -1.15 13.32 5.33
CA VAL A 41 -0.08 12.48 5.85
C VAL A 41 0.50 11.66 4.71
N VAL A 42 1.82 11.77 4.52
CA VAL A 42 2.56 10.99 3.52
C VAL A 42 3.19 9.79 4.23
N VAL A 43 3.01 8.60 3.67
CA VAL A 43 3.51 7.34 4.23
C VAL A 43 4.41 6.66 3.20
N GLU A 44 5.63 6.30 3.62
CA GLU A 44 6.51 5.42 2.84
C GLU A 44 6.41 3.99 3.36
N SER A 45 6.16 3.04 2.45
CA SER A 45 6.14 1.60 2.75
C SER A 45 6.82 0.84 1.62
N ASP A 46 8.06 0.44 1.88
CA ASP A 46 8.98 -0.16 0.91
C ASP A 46 9.18 -1.65 1.14
N GLU A 47 9.60 -2.38 0.10
CA GLU A 47 10.19 -3.70 0.25
C GLU A 47 11.53 -3.62 0.99
N ASP A 48 12.42 -2.74 0.53
CA ASP A 48 13.65 -2.44 1.25
C ASP A 48 13.39 -1.39 2.34
N VAL A 49 13.09 -1.88 3.53
CA VAL A 49 12.78 -1.04 4.70
C VAL A 49 13.91 -0.07 5.10
N LEU A 50 15.11 -0.20 4.53
CA LEU A 50 16.23 0.71 4.77
C LEU A 50 16.21 1.92 3.83
N LEU A 51 15.44 1.90 2.75
CA LEU A 51 15.38 3.00 1.77
C LEU A 51 14.95 4.31 2.42
N TYR A 52 13.98 4.28 3.32
CA TYR A 52 13.52 5.46 4.05
C TYR A 52 14.67 6.22 4.71
N GLU A 53 15.63 5.51 5.31
CA GLU A 53 16.79 6.11 5.99
C GLU A 53 17.80 6.71 5.01
N THR A 54 17.82 6.29 3.77
CA THR A 54 18.70 6.84 2.72
C THR A 54 18.19 8.17 2.18
N GLY A 55 16.88 8.41 2.31
CA GLY A 55 16.16 9.61 1.92
C GLY A 55 14.73 9.29 1.54
N HIS A 56 13.78 10.09 1.95
CA HIS A 56 12.34 9.94 1.73
C HIS A 56 11.70 11.27 1.30
N ILE A 57 10.48 11.24 0.83
CA ILE A 57 9.72 12.45 0.45
C ILE A 57 9.57 13.33 1.70
N PRO A 58 9.80 14.66 1.59
CA PRO A 58 9.72 15.55 2.74
C PRO A 58 8.41 15.42 3.53
N GLY A 59 8.53 15.19 4.84
CA GLY A 59 7.40 15.00 5.74
C GLY A 59 6.80 13.60 5.76
N ALA A 60 7.29 12.66 4.94
CA ALA A 60 6.81 11.29 4.97
C ALA A 60 7.17 10.57 6.27
N VAL A 61 6.23 9.81 6.82
CA VAL A 61 6.43 8.86 7.91
C VAL A 61 6.60 7.45 7.36
N LYS A 62 7.40 6.62 8.02
CA LYS A 62 7.60 5.23 7.64
C LYS A 62 6.54 4.33 8.25
N ILE A 63 6.01 3.40 7.44
CA ILE A 63 5.30 2.20 7.91
C ILE A 63 6.03 0.98 7.32
N ASP A 64 6.58 0.17 8.20
CA ASP A 64 7.19 -1.11 7.84
C ASP A 64 6.08 -2.14 7.66
N TRP A 65 5.88 -2.61 6.43
CA TRP A 65 4.81 -3.54 6.11
C TRP A 65 4.86 -4.83 6.93
N HIS A 66 6.07 -5.28 7.26
CA HIS A 66 6.31 -6.56 7.96
C HIS A 66 6.05 -6.44 9.46
N THR A 67 6.65 -5.47 10.12
CA THR A 67 6.61 -5.34 11.58
C THR A 67 5.46 -4.47 12.09
N ASP A 68 5.02 -3.47 11.29
CA ASP A 68 3.97 -2.55 11.70
C ASP A 68 2.55 -3.04 11.32
N LEU A 69 2.40 -3.80 10.21
CA LEU A 69 1.09 -4.18 9.68
C LEU A 69 0.72 -5.66 9.91
N ASN A 70 1.66 -6.49 10.31
CA ASN A 70 1.42 -7.92 10.55
C ASN A 70 1.62 -8.28 12.01
N ASP A 71 0.87 -9.29 12.46
CA ASP A 71 1.08 -9.95 13.75
C ASP A 71 2.08 -11.11 13.54
N GLU A 72 3.22 -11.04 14.20
CA GLU A 72 4.31 -12.01 14.03
C GLU A 72 3.94 -13.44 14.50
N VAL A 73 2.96 -13.55 15.41
CA VAL A 73 2.56 -14.83 15.99
C VAL A 73 1.49 -15.50 15.14
N THR A 74 0.45 -14.77 14.78
CA THR A 74 -0.68 -15.31 14.01
C THR A 74 -0.42 -15.34 12.51
N ARG A 75 0.60 -14.64 12.01
CA ARG A 75 0.90 -14.45 10.58
C ARG A 75 -0.29 -13.90 9.81
N ASP A 76 -1.03 -13.01 10.45
CA ASP A 76 -2.14 -12.26 9.91
C ASP A 76 -1.90 -10.77 10.18
N TYR A 77 -2.82 -9.90 9.78
CA TYR A 77 -2.74 -8.48 10.09
C TYR A 77 -2.88 -8.22 11.60
N ILE A 78 -2.31 -7.11 12.05
CA ILE A 78 -2.53 -6.59 13.40
C ILE A 78 -4.04 -6.39 13.66
N ASP A 79 -4.41 -6.34 14.94
CA ASP A 79 -5.79 -6.04 15.35
C ASP A 79 -6.14 -4.54 15.26
N GLY A 80 -7.42 -4.21 15.41
CA GLY A 80 -7.90 -2.84 15.31
C GLY A 80 -7.30 -1.90 16.36
N ALA A 81 -6.99 -2.40 17.55
CA ALA A 81 -6.37 -1.59 18.60
C ALA A 81 -4.90 -1.30 18.27
N ALA A 82 -4.17 -2.27 17.71
CA ALA A 82 -2.79 -2.08 17.26
C ALA A 82 -2.74 -1.13 16.06
N PHE A 83 -3.65 -1.28 15.10
CA PHE A 83 -3.75 -0.38 13.95
C PHE A 83 -4.05 1.07 14.38
N ALA A 84 -4.97 1.27 15.32
CA ALA A 84 -5.28 2.58 15.84
C ALA A 84 -4.05 3.24 16.53
N ARG A 85 -3.31 2.48 17.34
CA ARG A 85 -2.06 2.97 17.95
C ARG A 85 -1.00 3.31 16.92
N LEU A 86 -0.82 2.45 15.90
CA LEU A 86 0.09 2.70 14.79
C LEU A 86 -0.27 3.99 14.08
N ALA A 87 -1.51 4.11 13.59
CA ALA A 87 -2.00 5.28 12.87
C ALA A 87 -1.80 6.56 13.71
N ALA A 88 -2.23 6.55 14.98
CA ALA A 88 -2.05 7.68 15.87
C ALA A 88 -0.58 8.07 16.04
N SER A 89 0.33 7.09 16.19
CA SER A 89 1.77 7.33 16.33
C SER A 89 2.41 7.97 15.09
N LYS A 90 1.81 7.78 13.92
CA LYS A 90 2.23 8.36 12.65
C LYS A 90 1.51 9.70 12.34
N GLY A 91 0.75 10.25 13.29
CA GLY A 91 0.00 11.49 13.11
C GLY A 91 -1.26 11.34 12.27
N ILE A 92 -1.72 10.11 12.05
CA ILE A 92 -2.91 9.83 11.25
C ILE A 92 -4.14 9.83 12.16
N SER A 93 -5.12 10.67 11.85
CA SER A 93 -6.46 10.65 12.42
C SER A 93 -7.44 9.95 11.49
N ARG A 94 -8.62 9.59 11.99
CA ARG A 94 -9.64 8.85 11.23
C ARG A 94 -10.06 9.54 9.93
N ASP A 95 -10.05 10.86 9.91
CA ASP A 95 -10.44 11.71 8.77
C ASP A 95 -9.26 12.31 8.02
N SER A 96 -8.02 11.89 8.32
CA SER A 96 -6.84 12.31 7.56
C SER A 96 -6.90 11.82 6.12
N THR A 97 -6.42 12.63 5.18
CA THR A 97 -6.02 12.15 3.87
C THR A 97 -4.63 11.52 3.99
N VAL A 98 -4.49 10.27 3.57
CA VAL A 98 -3.21 9.53 3.61
C VAL A 98 -2.77 9.24 2.19
N VAL A 99 -1.54 9.63 1.82
CA VAL A 99 -0.90 9.26 0.56
C VAL A 99 0.21 8.29 0.83
N ILE A 100 0.13 7.10 0.25
CA ILE A 100 1.11 6.03 0.44
C ILE A 100 1.95 5.89 -0.83
N TYR A 101 3.25 5.71 -0.67
CA TYR A 101 4.17 5.40 -1.75
C TYR A 101 5.24 4.40 -1.29
N GLY A 102 5.94 3.81 -2.23
CA GLY A 102 7.04 2.90 -1.95
C GLY A 102 7.89 2.61 -3.18
N ASP A 103 8.82 1.68 -3.01
CA ASP A 103 9.66 1.11 -4.04
C ASP A 103 8.94 0.01 -4.87
N LYS A 104 9.67 -0.65 -5.76
CA LYS A 104 9.19 -1.81 -6.54
C LYS A 104 7.81 -1.61 -7.16
N SER A 105 7.62 -0.47 -7.84
CA SER A 105 6.33 -0.10 -8.46
C SER A 105 5.18 -0.06 -7.44
N ASN A 106 5.42 0.47 -6.25
CA ASN A 106 4.43 0.58 -5.17
C ASN A 106 3.90 -0.76 -4.62
N TRP A 107 4.61 -1.85 -4.75
CA TRP A 107 4.09 -3.15 -4.32
C TRP A 107 3.62 -3.14 -2.86
N TRP A 108 4.50 -2.76 -1.94
CA TRP A 108 4.15 -2.72 -0.51
C TRP A 108 3.32 -1.50 -0.12
N ALA A 109 3.42 -0.42 -0.88
CA ALA A 109 2.50 0.71 -0.76
C ALA A 109 1.06 0.32 -1.07
N ALA A 110 0.84 -0.48 -2.13
CA ALA A 110 -0.49 -1.02 -2.46
C ALA A 110 -1.00 -1.99 -1.38
N TYR A 111 -0.11 -2.79 -0.79
CA TYR A 111 -0.44 -3.64 0.35
C TYR A 111 -0.86 -2.82 1.57
N ALA A 112 -0.10 -1.78 1.92
CA ALA A 112 -0.46 -0.89 3.01
C ALA A 112 -1.81 -0.20 2.76
N LEU A 113 -2.07 0.30 1.54
CA LEU A 113 -3.36 0.87 1.16
C LEU A 113 -4.51 -0.13 1.39
N TRP A 114 -4.31 -1.40 1.03
CA TRP A 114 -5.30 -2.44 1.26
C TRP A 114 -5.55 -2.67 2.76
N VAL A 115 -4.50 -2.72 3.59
CA VAL A 115 -4.63 -2.84 5.04
C VAL A 115 -5.41 -1.66 5.63
N PHE A 116 -5.11 -0.42 5.23
CA PHE A 116 -5.88 0.75 5.64
C PHE A 116 -7.37 0.61 5.27
N THR A 117 -7.65 0.05 4.10
CA THR A 117 -9.03 -0.19 3.64
C THR A 117 -9.75 -1.25 4.49
N LEU A 118 -9.05 -2.32 4.93
CA LEU A 118 -9.61 -3.32 5.87
C LEU A 118 -10.07 -2.70 7.19
N PHE A 119 -9.32 -1.71 7.70
CA PHE A 119 -9.71 -0.96 8.89
C PHE A 119 -10.64 0.23 8.58
N GLY A 120 -11.16 0.29 7.35
CA GLY A 120 -12.17 1.25 6.93
C GLY A 120 -11.67 2.70 6.87
N HIS A 121 -10.36 2.95 6.68
CA HIS A 121 -9.86 4.29 6.44
C HIS A 121 -10.40 4.82 5.10
N GLN A 122 -11.07 5.97 5.13
CA GLN A 122 -11.86 6.42 3.98
C GLN A 122 -11.00 7.05 2.87
N ASP A 123 -10.03 7.89 3.24
CA ASP A 123 -9.23 8.67 2.28
C ASP A 123 -7.76 8.23 2.30
N VAL A 124 -7.52 7.09 1.68
CA VAL A 124 -6.18 6.55 1.44
C VAL A 124 -5.92 6.50 -0.06
N ARG A 125 -4.80 7.05 -0.50
CA ARG A 125 -4.42 7.25 -1.90
C ARG A 125 -3.03 6.70 -2.17
N LEU A 126 -2.78 6.28 -3.40
CA LEU A 126 -1.48 5.80 -3.87
C LEU A 126 -0.81 6.87 -4.74
N LEU A 127 0.48 7.12 -4.51
CA LEU A 127 1.28 7.99 -5.35
C LEU A 127 1.61 7.29 -6.67
N ASP A 128 1.08 7.79 -7.78
CA ASP A 128 1.33 7.24 -9.12
C ASP A 128 2.82 7.29 -9.48
N GLY A 129 3.39 6.12 -9.79
CA GLY A 129 4.81 5.93 -10.07
C GLY A 129 5.70 5.81 -8.83
N GLY A 130 5.16 5.99 -7.63
CA GLY A 130 5.84 5.76 -6.36
C GLY A 130 7.16 6.52 -6.20
N ARG A 131 8.07 5.90 -5.44
CA ARG A 131 9.40 6.44 -5.16
C ARG A 131 10.23 6.65 -6.43
N ASP A 132 10.18 5.68 -7.35
CA ASP A 132 11.02 5.70 -8.54
C ASP A 132 10.72 6.91 -9.42
N LYS A 133 9.43 7.22 -9.62
CA LYS A 133 9.02 8.38 -10.40
C LYS A 133 9.39 9.71 -9.72
N TRP A 134 9.19 9.80 -8.39
CA TRP A 134 9.59 10.98 -7.63
C TRP A 134 11.08 11.31 -7.83
N VAL A 135 11.93 10.28 -7.73
CA VAL A 135 13.38 10.40 -7.93
C VAL A 135 13.73 10.70 -9.39
N ALA A 136 13.10 10.01 -10.34
CA ALA A 136 13.35 10.22 -11.78
C ALA A 136 12.99 11.63 -12.26
N GLU A 137 11.99 12.27 -11.62
CA GLU A 137 11.64 13.67 -11.86
C GLU A 137 12.60 14.67 -11.19
N GLY A 138 13.63 14.20 -10.49
CA GLY A 138 14.62 15.04 -9.81
C GLY A 138 14.07 15.80 -8.61
N ARG A 139 13.00 15.31 -8.00
CA ARG A 139 12.39 15.93 -6.82
C ARG A 139 13.21 15.64 -5.56
N ASP A 140 13.15 16.55 -4.61
CA ASP A 140 13.93 16.48 -3.37
C ASP A 140 13.53 15.29 -2.48
N LEU A 141 14.54 14.69 -1.87
CA LEU A 141 14.43 13.76 -0.76
C LEU A 141 15.08 14.38 0.48
N THR A 142 14.57 14.03 1.66
CA THR A 142 15.15 14.41 2.95
C THR A 142 15.49 13.19 3.79
N ARG A 143 16.33 13.40 4.80
CA ARG A 143 16.58 12.43 5.89
C ARG A 143 16.00 12.91 7.22
N ASP A 144 15.34 14.07 7.22
CA ASP A 144 14.74 14.65 8.40
C ASP A 144 13.51 13.84 8.80
N LYS A 145 13.57 13.18 9.95
CA LYS A 145 12.47 12.35 10.44
C LYS A 145 11.37 13.24 11.02
N PRO A 146 10.17 13.22 10.45
CA PRO A 146 9.06 13.97 11.03
C PRO A 146 8.71 13.39 12.41
N ALA A 147 8.31 14.26 13.32
CA ALA A 147 7.79 13.90 14.64
C ALA A 147 6.36 14.47 14.75
N PRO A 148 5.38 13.87 14.07
CA PRO A 148 4.02 14.38 14.07
C PRO A 148 3.41 14.30 15.47
N ALA A 149 2.53 15.24 15.80
CA ALA A 149 1.68 15.08 16.96
C ALA A 149 0.81 13.82 16.78
N PRO A 150 0.56 13.05 17.85
CA PRO A 150 -0.30 11.87 17.74
C PRO A 150 -1.67 12.22 17.15
N GLY A 151 -2.11 11.40 16.18
CA GLY A 151 -3.43 11.52 15.60
C GLY A 151 -4.53 10.98 16.53
N ASP A 152 -5.78 11.30 16.22
CA ASP A 152 -6.96 10.71 16.86
C ASP A 152 -7.52 9.61 15.96
N TYR A 153 -7.18 8.35 16.28
CA TYR A 153 -7.63 7.20 15.51
C TYR A 153 -8.35 6.21 16.41
N PRO A 154 -9.67 6.02 16.25
CA PRO A 154 -10.42 5.08 17.04
C PRO A 154 -10.06 3.64 16.68
N ALA A 155 -10.04 2.76 17.67
CA ALA A 155 -9.92 1.34 17.41
C ALA A 155 -11.21 0.83 16.72
N VAL A 156 -11.06 0.26 15.54
CA VAL A 156 -12.14 -0.32 14.75
C VAL A 156 -11.68 -1.71 14.31
N ASP A 157 -12.55 -2.70 14.49
CA ASP A 157 -12.26 -4.03 13.95
C ASP A 157 -12.25 -3.97 12.43
N ARG A 158 -11.31 -4.71 11.83
CA ARG A 158 -11.23 -4.79 10.37
C ARG A 158 -12.47 -5.50 9.81
N ASP A 159 -12.88 -5.09 8.63
CA ASP A 159 -13.91 -5.75 7.85
C ASP A 159 -13.27 -6.48 6.67
N ASP A 160 -13.10 -7.78 6.81
CA ASP A 160 -12.50 -8.65 5.79
C ASP A 160 -13.48 -8.94 4.64
N ALA A 161 -14.78 -8.96 4.91
CA ALA A 161 -15.79 -9.48 3.99
C ALA A 161 -15.84 -8.81 2.60
N PRO A 162 -15.65 -7.49 2.45
CA PRO A 162 -15.75 -6.86 1.14
C PRO A 162 -14.56 -7.14 0.20
N ILE A 163 -13.36 -7.32 0.76
CA ILE A 163 -12.11 -7.26 -0.03
C ILE A 163 -11.13 -8.40 0.26
N ARG A 164 -11.46 -9.35 1.13
CA ARG A 164 -10.64 -10.52 1.43
C ARG A 164 -11.45 -11.80 1.25
N ALA A 165 -10.86 -12.79 0.60
CA ALA A 165 -11.45 -14.12 0.44
C ALA A 165 -10.62 -15.16 1.19
N PHE A 166 -11.27 -15.98 1.99
CA PHE A 166 -10.66 -17.12 2.64
C PHE A 166 -10.79 -18.38 1.79
N LYS A 167 -10.15 -19.47 2.19
CA LYS A 167 -10.13 -20.73 1.45
C LYS A 167 -11.54 -21.20 1.04
N GLU A 168 -12.50 -21.14 1.95
CA GLU A 168 -13.86 -21.61 1.68
C GLU A 168 -14.59 -20.73 0.66
N ASP A 169 -14.33 -19.41 0.68
CA ASP A 169 -14.85 -18.46 -0.31
C ASP A 169 -14.30 -18.78 -1.69
N VAL A 170 -12.99 -19.04 -1.78
CA VAL A 170 -12.33 -19.41 -3.04
C VAL A 170 -12.87 -20.73 -3.56
N LEU A 171 -13.06 -21.73 -2.69
CA LEU A 171 -13.65 -23.03 -3.10
C LEU A 171 -15.06 -22.86 -3.65
N ALA A 172 -15.88 -22.01 -3.03
CA ALA A 172 -17.24 -21.69 -3.52
C ALA A 172 -17.24 -20.86 -4.81
N HIS A 173 -16.13 -20.20 -5.13
CA HIS A 173 -15.96 -19.34 -6.31
C HIS A 173 -15.38 -20.07 -7.52
N LEU A 174 -14.93 -21.32 -7.39
CA LEU A 174 -14.35 -22.08 -8.50
C LEU A 174 -15.25 -22.09 -9.74
N GLY A 175 -14.64 -21.91 -10.91
CA GLY A 175 -15.35 -21.81 -12.20
C GLY A 175 -15.89 -20.41 -12.52
N LYS A 176 -15.71 -19.44 -11.62
CA LYS A 176 -15.96 -18.02 -11.88
C LYS A 176 -14.63 -17.28 -12.13
N PRO A 177 -14.64 -16.01 -12.55
CA PRO A 177 -13.42 -15.25 -12.78
C PRO A 177 -12.52 -15.24 -11.54
N LEU A 178 -11.33 -15.83 -11.66
CA LEU A 178 -10.28 -15.90 -10.64
C LEU A 178 -8.95 -15.62 -11.31
N ILE A 179 -8.13 -14.77 -10.71
CA ILE A 179 -6.85 -14.35 -11.27
C ILE A 179 -5.73 -14.75 -10.31
N ASP A 180 -4.71 -15.43 -10.82
CA ASP A 180 -3.44 -15.66 -10.13
C ASP A 180 -2.45 -14.58 -10.58
N VAL A 181 -2.03 -13.73 -9.64
CA VAL A 181 -1.15 -12.60 -9.91
C VAL A 181 0.33 -12.92 -9.73
N ARG A 182 0.66 -14.16 -9.36
CA ARG A 182 2.04 -14.61 -9.16
C ARG A 182 2.80 -14.72 -10.50
N SER A 183 4.11 -14.99 -10.42
CA SER A 183 4.93 -15.26 -11.61
C SER A 183 4.44 -16.49 -12.39
N LEU A 184 4.78 -16.56 -13.68
CA LEU A 184 4.42 -17.70 -14.52
C LEU A 184 5.00 -19.02 -13.98
N GLU A 185 6.22 -18.99 -13.43
CA GLU A 185 6.88 -20.14 -12.85
C GLU A 185 6.16 -20.67 -11.60
N GLU A 186 5.63 -19.81 -10.77
CA GLU A 186 4.80 -20.19 -9.62
C GLU A 186 3.44 -20.72 -10.08
N TYR A 187 2.81 -20.05 -11.06
CA TYR A 187 1.56 -20.50 -11.64
C TYR A 187 1.64 -21.88 -12.25
N THR A 188 2.71 -22.19 -12.99
CA THR A 188 2.92 -23.50 -13.64
C THR A 188 3.45 -24.58 -12.67
N GLY A 189 3.87 -24.20 -11.47
CA GLY A 189 4.47 -25.10 -10.50
C GLY A 189 5.96 -25.42 -10.71
N GLN A 190 6.62 -24.71 -11.63
CA GLN A 190 8.07 -24.81 -11.82
C GLN A 190 8.83 -24.24 -10.63
N ARG A 191 8.19 -23.36 -9.87
CA ARG A 191 8.70 -22.76 -8.65
C ARG A 191 7.60 -22.73 -7.59
N THR A 192 7.97 -22.89 -6.32
CA THR A 192 7.03 -22.87 -5.20
C THR A 192 7.13 -21.62 -4.35
N HIS A 193 8.08 -20.74 -4.65
CA HIS A 193 8.37 -19.53 -3.87
C HIS A 193 8.87 -18.40 -4.77
N MET A 194 8.83 -17.18 -4.27
CA MET A 194 9.52 -16.05 -4.90
C MET A 194 11.04 -16.22 -4.73
N PRO A 195 11.86 -15.81 -5.72
CA PRO A 195 13.32 -15.92 -5.64
C PRO A 195 13.94 -15.29 -4.40
N ALA A 196 13.36 -14.16 -3.95
CA ALA A 196 13.84 -13.43 -2.78
C ALA A 196 13.43 -14.05 -1.43
N TYR A 197 12.43 -14.96 -1.42
CA TYR A 197 11.85 -15.55 -0.19
C TYR A 197 11.74 -17.06 -0.30
N PRO A 198 12.89 -17.80 -0.39
CA PRO A 198 12.88 -19.25 -0.62
C PRO A 198 12.26 -20.05 0.53
N GLU A 199 12.30 -19.53 1.76
CA GLU A 199 11.72 -20.12 2.97
C GLU A 199 10.18 -20.02 3.04
N GLU A 200 9.57 -19.19 2.20
CA GLU A 200 8.11 -19.01 2.16
C GLU A 200 7.41 -19.87 1.11
N GLY A 201 8.09 -20.93 0.67
CA GLY A 201 7.61 -21.79 -0.38
C GLY A 201 6.31 -22.53 -0.05
N ALA A 202 5.43 -22.62 -1.06
CA ALA A 202 4.24 -23.46 -0.97
C ALA A 202 4.61 -24.94 -0.96
N LEU A 203 3.86 -25.75 -0.20
CA LEU A 203 4.05 -27.21 -0.16
C LEU A 203 3.70 -27.90 -1.49
N ARG A 204 2.90 -27.26 -2.32
CA ARG A 204 2.48 -27.76 -3.64
C ARG A 204 2.66 -26.67 -4.68
N GLY A 205 3.30 -27.01 -5.80
CA GLY A 205 3.41 -26.14 -6.97
C GLY A 205 2.11 -26.09 -7.77
N GLY A 206 1.99 -25.07 -8.60
CA GLY A 206 0.85 -24.86 -9.48
C GLY A 206 -0.09 -23.77 -9.00
N HIS A 207 -1.31 -23.77 -9.53
CA HIS A 207 -2.32 -22.73 -9.31
C HIS A 207 -3.67 -23.31 -8.88
N ILE A 208 -4.54 -22.45 -8.38
CA ILE A 208 -5.91 -22.81 -8.04
C ILE A 208 -6.66 -23.16 -9.34
N PRO A 209 -7.37 -24.30 -9.42
CA PRO A 209 -8.09 -24.68 -10.64
C PRO A 209 -8.96 -23.54 -11.17
N THR A 210 -8.93 -23.34 -12.48
CA THR A 210 -9.63 -22.29 -13.23
C THR A 210 -9.11 -20.87 -13.09
N ALA A 211 -8.09 -20.62 -12.27
CA ALA A 211 -7.46 -19.30 -12.20
C ALA A 211 -6.72 -18.97 -13.50
N ALA A 212 -6.87 -17.73 -13.98
CA ALA A 212 -6.11 -17.20 -15.10
C ALA A 212 -4.80 -16.55 -14.61
N SER A 213 -3.70 -16.79 -15.34
CA SER A 213 -2.42 -16.16 -15.02
C SER A 213 -2.36 -14.73 -15.56
N ILE A 214 -2.36 -13.76 -14.67
CA ILE A 214 -2.14 -12.34 -14.97
C ILE A 214 -1.16 -11.80 -13.93
N PRO A 215 0.16 -11.90 -14.17
CA PRO A 215 1.16 -11.43 -13.22
C PRO A 215 0.95 -9.96 -12.82
N TRP A 216 1.11 -9.66 -11.53
CA TRP A 216 0.88 -8.32 -10.98
C TRP A 216 1.70 -7.22 -11.68
N ALA A 217 2.90 -7.56 -12.17
CA ALA A 217 3.74 -6.63 -12.92
C ALA A 217 3.05 -6.04 -14.17
N ARG A 218 1.98 -6.67 -14.68
CA ARG A 218 1.17 -6.10 -15.76
C ARG A 218 0.23 -4.99 -15.31
N ALA A 219 0.04 -4.82 -14.01
CA ALA A 219 -0.73 -3.71 -13.44
C ALA A 219 0.13 -2.45 -13.22
N ALA A 220 1.46 -2.56 -13.35
CA ALA A 220 2.38 -1.45 -13.24
C ALA A 220 2.97 -1.12 -14.61
N ALA A 221 2.78 0.11 -15.10
CA ALA A 221 3.43 0.59 -16.30
C ALA A 221 4.91 0.90 -16.04
N ALA A 222 5.71 0.95 -17.12
CA ALA A 222 7.13 1.31 -17.04
C ALA A 222 7.37 2.83 -17.10
N ASP A 223 6.31 3.62 -17.31
CA ASP A 223 6.34 5.06 -17.55
C ASP A 223 5.43 5.84 -16.58
#